data_6e359349b6cec055a89ad95107d4ddf8
#
_entry.id   6e359349b6cec055a89ad95107d4ddf8
#
_cell.length_a   1.000
_cell.length_b   1.000
_cell.length_c   1.000
_cell.angle_alpha   90.00
_cell.angle_beta   90.00
_cell.angle_gamma   90.00
#
_symmetry.space_group_name_H-M   'P 1'
#
loop_
_entity.id
_entity.type
_entity.pdbx_description
1 polymer ?
#
loop_
_entity_poly.entity_id
_entity_poly.type
_entity_poly.pdbx_seq_one_letter_code
_entity_poly.pdbx_strand_id
1 'polypeptide(L)'
;MNNQCGTSPIVGFRFTLSPMTSDFVSVIKGALNETDLQNVWRHTDDVSTVIRGRSEHVFDVAKAVLSHATKTGTHVSMSGTFSVGCPGDTMGDNLLDVTSEPANGKVATQYVSSQFALYPLGDLNYMDIIYEEIDFAKARGVFNESMHYASGIHGDIEPVFSFYEATFDRVRAKTSHVVMTVTFSVNSPSHEGRHDA
;
A
#
# COMPACT_ATOMS: atom_id res chain seq x y z
N MET A 1 -11.34 28.56 15.08
CA MET A 1 -10.36 27.64 14.49
C MET A 1 -11.11 26.81 13.46
N ASN A 2 -10.94 27.14 12.17
CA ASN A 2 -11.54 26.33 11.11
C ASN A 2 -10.74 25.05 10.97
N ASN A 3 -11.17 24.00 11.62
CA ASN A 3 -10.69 22.64 11.32
C ASN A 3 -11.28 22.22 9.96
N GLN A 4 -10.65 22.64 8.87
CA GLN A 4 -10.86 21.96 7.59
C GLN A 4 -10.11 20.63 7.66
N CYS A 5 -10.84 19.62 8.11
CA CYS A 5 -10.40 18.22 8.00
C CYS A 5 -10.28 17.90 6.51
N GLY A 6 -9.13 17.43 6.05
CA GLY A 6 -9.03 16.82 4.74
C GLY A 6 -8.49 17.68 3.58
N THR A 7 -7.58 18.61 3.83
CA THR A 7 -6.98 19.41 2.74
C THR A 7 -5.53 19.04 2.42
N SER A 8 -4.87 18.19 3.20
CA SER A 8 -3.50 17.77 2.88
C SER A 8 -3.50 16.76 1.74
N PRO A 9 -2.82 17.03 0.61
CA PRO A 9 -2.62 16.05 -0.46
C PRO A 9 -1.54 15.02 -0.16
N ILE A 10 -0.90 15.09 1.02
CA ILE A 10 0.12 14.14 1.46
C ILE A 10 -0.54 12.81 1.77
N VAL A 11 -0.03 11.76 1.12
CA VAL A 11 -0.41 10.38 1.38
C VAL A 11 0.48 9.80 2.47
N GLY A 12 -0.11 9.13 3.43
CA GLY A 12 0.61 8.35 4.44
C GLY A 12 0.37 6.86 4.25
N PHE A 13 1.39 6.05 4.51
CA PHE A 13 1.27 4.60 4.66
C PHE A 13 1.93 4.17 5.96
N ARG A 14 1.12 3.69 6.90
CA ARG A 14 1.60 3.11 8.16
C ARG A 14 1.48 1.60 8.07
N PHE A 15 2.59 0.89 8.24
CA PHE A 15 2.63 -0.55 8.01
C PHE A 15 3.52 -1.30 8.99
N THR A 16 3.25 -2.60 9.11
CA THR A 16 4.10 -3.60 9.75
C THR A 16 4.61 -4.58 8.70
N LEU A 17 5.85 -5.02 8.84
CA LEU A 17 6.47 -6.02 7.98
C LEU A 17 6.80 -7.24 8.85
N SER A 18 6.27 -8.40 8.50
CA SER A 18 6.34 -9.63 9.29
C SER A 18 6.96 -10.78 8.46
N PRO A 19 8.29 -10.87 8.39
CA PRO A 19 8.95 -12.03 7.79
C PRO A 19 8.81 -13.26 8.70
N MET A 20 8.42 -14.38 8.14
CA MET A 20 8.22 -15.65 8.87
C MET A 20 9.54 -16.42 8.98
N THR A 21 10.48 -15.86 9.72
CA THR A 21 11.81 -16.43 9.95
C THR A 21 12.35 -16.02 11.32
N SER A 22 13.24 -16.81 11.90
CA SER A 22 13.98 -16.42 13.12
C SER A 22 14.92 -15.24 12.89
N ASP A 23 15.36 -14.99 11.66
CA ASP A 23 16.22 -13.86 11.27
C ASP A 23 15.43 -12.63 10.79
N PHE A 24 14.24 -12.42 11.33
CA PHE A 24 13.33 -11.35 10.90
C PHE A 24 13.94 -9.94 10.99
N VAL A 25 14.82 -9.71 11.97
CA VAL A 25 15.46 -8.40 12.16
C VAL A 25 16.36 -8.05 10.97
N SER A 26 17.17 -9.02 10.51
CA SER A 26 18.05 -8.83 9.34
C SER A 26 17.25 -8.60 8.07
N VAL A 27 16.15 -9.36 7.89
CA VAL A 27 15.26 -9.20 6.72
C VAL A 27 14.63 -7.80 6.70
N ILE A 28 14.06 -7.33 7.83
CA ILE A 28 13.42 -6.01 7.90
C ILE A 28 14.44 -4.89 7.67
N LYS A 29 15.60 -4.95 8.36
CA LYS A 29 16.65 -3.94 8.19
C LYS A 29 17.23 -3.95 6.78
N GLY A 30 17.46 -5.13 6.21
CA GLY A 30 17.94 -5.28 4.82
C GLY A 30 16.96 -4.64 3.83
N ALA A 31 15.66 -4.94 3.93
CA ALA A 31 14.65 -4.39 3.06
C ALA A 31 14.59 -2.86 3.12
N LEU A 32 14.63 -2.29 4.32
CA LEU A 32 14.62 -0.84 4.51
C LEU A 32 15.90 -0.17 4.02
N ASN A 33 17.06 -0.82 4.16
CA ASN A 33 18.34 -0.27 3.71
C ASN A 33 18.53 -0.35 2.18
N GLU A 34 17.93 -1.33 1.52
CA GLU A 34 17.98 -1.48 0.06
C GLU A 34 16.95 -0.59 -0.65
N THR A 35 15.96 -0.08 0.07
CA THR A 35 14.93 0.79 -0.50
C THR A 35 15.39 2.23 -0.50
N ASP A 36 15.27 2.90 -1.66
CA ASP A 36 15.51 4.35 -1.75
C ASP A 36 14.32 5.10 -1.13
N LEU A 37 14.60 5.85 -0.08
CA LEU A 37 13.61 6.57 0.74
C LEU A 37 13.72 8.10 0.58
N GLN A 38 14.54 8.60 -0.37
CA GLN A 38 14.85 10.04 -0.48
C GLN A 38 13.61 10.91 -0.75
N ASN A 39 12.57 10.35 -1.39
CA ASN A 39 11.37 11.08 -1.80
C ASN A 39 10.22 11.02 -0.78
N VAL A 40 10.45 10.39 0.37
CA VAL A 40 9.45 10.26 1.43
C VAL A 40 10.01 10.64 2.80
N TRP A 41 9.17 11.18 3.66
CA TRP A 41 9.46 11.22 5.09
C TRP A 41 9.16 9.88 5.72
N ARG A 42 10.01 9.42 6.66
CA ARG A 42 9.88 8.14 7.34
C ARG A 42 10.06 8.28 8.86
N HIS A 43 9.26 7.53 9.60
CA HIS A 43 9.47 7.31 11.02
C HIS A 43 9.12 5.85 11.37
N THR A 44 9.93 5.24 12.24
CA THR A 44 9.69 3.90 12.79
C THR A 44 9.60 4.01 14.31
N ASP A 45 8.57 3.41 14.86
CA ASP A 45 8.35 3.27 16.31
C ASP A 45 8.36 1.79 16.73
N ASP A 46 7.96 1.49 17.96
CA ASP A 46 7.96 0.13 18.52
C ASP A 46 6.92 -0.80 17.85
N VAL A 47 5.96 -0.25 17.10
CA VAL A 47 4.84 -1.00 16.52
C VAL A 47 4.97 -1.12 15.01
N SER A 48 5.37 -0.03 14.32
CA SER A 48 5.22 0.08 12.87
C SER A 48 6.18 1.10 12.26
N THR A 49 6.23 1.11 10.94
CA THR A 49 6.86 2.17 10.16
C THR A 49 5.79 3.00 9.45
N VAL A 50 5.95 4.32 9.45
CA VAL A 50 5.15 5.21 8.63
C VAL A 50 6.04 5.90 7.60
N ILE A 51 5.54 5.97 6.36
CA ILE A 51 6.10 6.78 5.29
C ILE A 51 5.05 7.80 4.82
N ARG A 52 5.49 8.99 4.42
CA ARG A 52 4.61 10.07 3.98
C ARG A 52 5.24 10.80 2.80
N GLY A 53 4.41 11.18 1.83
CA GLY A 53 4.87 11.90 0.65
C GLY A 53 3.76 12.03 -0.41
N ARG A 54 4.17 12.26 -1.64
CA ARG A 54 3.26 12.17 -2.79
C ARG A 54 2.85 10.71 -2.99
N SER A 55 1.67 10.49 -3.58
CA SER A 55 1.10 9.15 -3.80
C SER A 55 2.10 8.22 -4.49
N GLU A 56 2.63 8.64 -5.62
CA GLU A 56 3.56 7.86 -6.43
C GLU A 56 4.82 7.42 -5.66
N HIS A 57 5.34 8.27 -4.77
CA HIS A 57 6.52 7.93 -3.97
C HIS A 57 6.20 6.97 -2.82
N VAL A 58 5.03 7.13 -2.20
CA VAL A 58 4.60 6.26 -1.10
C VAL A 58 4.33 4.84 -1.61
N PHE A 59 3.67 4.70 -2.76
CA PHE A 59 3.42 3.38 -3.37
C PHE A 59 4.70 2.73 -3.91
N ASP A 60 5.61 3.52 -4.51
CA ASP A 60 6.91 3.04 -4.97
C ASP A 60 7.76 2.47 -3.81
N VAL A 61 7.86 3.22 -2.71
CA VAL A 61 8.59 2.77 -1.52
C VAL A 61 7.93 1.53 -0.88
N ALA A 62 6.61 1.51 -0.75
CA ALA A 62 5.90 0.36 -0.19
C ALA A 62 6.14 -0.92 -1.02
N LYS A 63 6.08 -0.80 -2.35
CA LYS A 63 6.39 -1.87 -3.31
C LYS A 63 7.83 -2.37 -3.13
N ALA A 64 8.80 -1.46 -3.11
CA ALA A 64 10.21 -1.78 -3.00
C ALA A 64 10.54 -2.48 -1.67
N VAL A 65 10.03 -1.98 -0.54
CA VAL A 65 10.21 -2.60 0.78
C VAL A 65 9.70 -4.05 0.77
N LEU A 66 8.48 -4.28 0.24
CA LEU A 66 7.93 -5.63 0.16
C LEU A 66 8.80 -6.53 -0.74
N SER A 67 9.18 -6.06 -1.91
CA SER A 67 10.02 -6.81 -2.85
C SER A 67 11.38 -7.18 -2.25
N HIS A 68 12.05 -6.24 -1.59
CA HIS A 68 13.34 -6.48 -0.96
C HIS A 68 13.24 -7.48 0.21
N ALA A 69 12.18 -7.40 1.02
CA ALA A 69 11.97 -8.32 2.13
C ALA A 69 11.76 -9.78 1.69
N THR A 70 11.34 -9.99 0.45
CA THR A 70 10.96 -11.32 -0.07
C THR A 70 12.01 -11.95 -0.99
N LYS A 71 13.13 -11.26 -1.27
CA LYS A 71 14.21 -11.72 -2.15
C LYS A 71 14.76 -13.11 -1.82
N THR A 72 14.75 -13.47 -0.54
CA THR A 72 15.32 -14.76 -0.06
C THR A 72 14.33 -15.92 -0.15
N GLY A 73 13.12 -15.71 -0.68
CA GLY A 73 12.05 -16.71 -0.69
C GLY A 73 11.33 -16.86 0.66
N THR A 74 11.67 -16.04 1.66
CA THR A 74 10.97 -16.02 2.95
C THR A 74 9.52 -15.60 2.76
N HIS A 75 8.58 -16.32 3.41
CA HIS A 75 7.20 -15.87 3.50
C HIS A 75 7.13 -14.57 4.30
N VAL A 76 6.59 -13.53 3.69
CA VAL A 76 6.45 -12.21 4.31
C VAL A 76 5.00 -11.74 4.21
N SER A 77 4.47 -11.26 5.34
CA SER A 77 3.24 -10.48 5.38
C SER A 77 3.56 -9.02 5.63
N MET A 78 2.95 -8.11 4.86
CA MET A 78 2.97 -6.67 5.10
C MET A 78 1.54 -6.18 5.25
N SER A 79 1.20 -5.66 6.42
CA SER A 79 -0.13 -5.11 6.69
C SER A 79 -0.03 -3.64 7.01
N GLY A 80 -0.95 -2.84 6.47
CA GLY A 80 -0.91 -1.40 6.70
C GLY A 80 -2.15 -0.65 6.22
N THR A 81 -2.07 0.65 6.39
CA THR A 81 -3.14 1.58 6.04
C THR A 81 -2.58 2.75 5.26
N PHE A 82 -3.03 2.90 4.02
CA PHE A 82 -2.88 4.13 3.25
C PHE A 82 -3.96 5.12 3.68
N SER A 83 -3.60 6.38 3.83
CA SER A 83 -4.55 7.43 4.20
C SER A 83 -4.16 8.77 3.60
N VAL A 84 -5.15 9.57 3.22
CA VAL A 84 -5.04 10.98 2.84
C VAL A 84 -6.17 11.76 3.50
N GLY A 85 -5.90 13.02 3.87
CA GLY A 85 -6.90 13.87 4.50
C GLY A 85 -7.12 13.62 5.99
N CYS A 86 -6.24 12.85 6.63
CA CYS A 86 -6.31 12.60 8.08
C CYS A 86 -6.07 13.89 8.88
N PRO A 87 -6.89 14.21 9.91
CA PRO A 87 -6.72 15.43 10.72
C PRO A 87 -5.39 15.54 11.45
N GLY A 88 -4.70 14.42 11.71
CA GLY A 88 -3.37 14.39 12.32
C GLY A 88 -2.23 14.80 11.40
N ASP A 89 -2.49 14.93 10.10
CA ASP A 89 -1.50 15.27 9.09
C ASP A 89 -1.51 16.78 8.81
N THR A 90 -1.14 17.57 9.82
CA THR A 90 -1.26 19.04 9.79
C THR A 90 0.07 19.76 9.53
N MET A 91 1.18 19.04 9.47
CA MET A 91 2.50 19.65 9.27
C MET A 91 2.77 19.84 7.78
N GLY A 92 2.99 21.10 7.40
CA GLY A 92 3.39 21.48 6.03
C GLY A 92 4.78 20.94 5.75
N ASP A 93 4.86 19.77 5.16
CA ASP A 93 6.10 19.16 4.74
C ASP A 93 6.43 19.60 3.30
N ASN A 94 7.69 19.88 3.02
CA ASN A 94 8.20 20.14 1.67
C ASN A 94 8.13 18.89 0.77
N LEU A 95 7.49 17.82 1.24
CA LEU A 95 7.34 16.56 0.50
C LEU A 95 6.53 16.68 -0.79
N LEU A 96 5.66 17.70 -0.86
CA LEU A 96 4.91 17.99 -2.08
C LEU A 96 5.73 18.69 -3.16
N ASP A 97 6.83 19.31 -2.76
CA ASP A 97 7.76 19.98 -3.67
C ASP A 97 8.68 18.98 -4.40
N VAL A 98 8.68 17.72 -3.96
CA VAL A 98 9.45 16.63 -4.59
C VAL A 98 8.73 16.22 -5.88
N THR A 99 9.25 16.69 -7.02
CA THR A 99 8.69 16.42 -8.35
C THR A 99 9.52 15.41 -9.16
N SER A 100 10.51 14.77 -8.54
CA SER A 100 11.31 13.73 -9.16
C SER A 100 10.47 12.49 -9.45
N GLU A 101 10.91 11.67 -10.39
CA GLU A 101 10.33 10.34 -10.63
C GLU A 101 10.51 9.43 -9.39
N PRO A 102 9.65 8.38 -9.22
CA PRO A 102 9.83 7.36 -8.20
C PRO A 102 11.24 6.75 -8.23
N ALA A 103 11.88 6.69 -7.06
CA ALA A 103 13.32 6.39 -6.98
C ALA A 103 13.67 4.90 -7.09
N ASN A 104 12.72 4.00 -6.74
CA ASN A 104 12.96 2.55 -6.76
C ASN A 104 12.62 1.89 -8.10
N GLY A 105 11.75 2.51 -8.90
CA GLY A 105 11.39 2.04 -10.23
C GLY A 105 10.76 0.64 -10.24
N LYS A 106 11.08 -0.15 -11.27
CA LYS A 106 10.56 -1.52 -11.39
C LYS A 106 11.33 -2.49 -10.51
N VAL A 107 10.57 -3.39 -9.87
CA VAL A 107 11.12 -4.48 -9.07
C VAL A 107 11.05 -5.81 -9.82
N ALA A 108 11.71 -6.84 -9.28
CA ALA A 108 11.66 -8.18 -9.86
C ALA A 108 10.24 -8.75 -9.82
N THR A 109 9.85 -9.50 -10.86
CA THR A 109 8.58 -10.22 -10.95
C THR A 109 8.40 -11.11 -9.73
N GLN A 110 7.27 -10.97 -9.06
CA GLN A 110 6.95 -11.71 -7.86
C GLN A 110 5.45 -11.79 -7.65
N TYR A 111 4.93 -12.99 -7.44
CA TYR A 111 3.52 -13.17 -7.15
C TYR A 111 3.17 -12.64 -5.76
N VAL A 112 2.11 -11.84 -5.71
CA VAL A 112 1.56 -11.26 -4.48
C VAL A 112 0.08 -11.66 -4.38
N SER A 113 -0.29 -12.22 -3.24
CA SER A 113 -1.69 -12.29 -2.81
C SER A 113 -1.96 -11.16 -1.84
N SER A 114 -3.09 -10.49 -1.97
CA SER A 114 -3.43 -9.40 -1.08
C SER A 114 -4.93 -9.26 -0.89
N GLN A 115 -5.30 -8.54 0.14
CA GLN A 115 -6.67 -8.10 0.40
C GLN A 115 -6.70 -6.62 0.78
N PHE A 116 -7.81 -5.95 0.48
CA PHE A 116 -8.01 -4.57 0.90
C PHE A 116 -9.45 -4.29 1.31
N ALA A 117 -9.61 -3.25 2.12
CA ALA A 117 -10.88 -2.59 2.36
C ALA A 117 -10.70 -1.09 2.17
N LEU A 118 -11.69 -0.46 1.52
CA LEU A 118 -11.65 0.93 1.09
C LEU A 118 -12.73 1.72 1.81
N TYR A 119 -12.36 2.86 2.35
CA TYR A 119 -13.22 3.75 3.13
C TYR A 119 -13.15 5.17 2.57
N PRO A 120 -14.02 5.52 1.60
CA PRO A 120 -14.22 6.90 1.14
C PRO A 120 -15.03 7.63 2.20
N LEU A 121 -14.38 8.39 3.08
CA LEU A 121 -15.03 9.03 4.22
C LEU A 121 -15.69 10.36 3.82
N GLY A 122 -16.90 10.57 4.32
CA GLY A 122 -17.65 11.80 4.07
C GLY A 122 -18.50 11.81 2.80
N ASP A 123 -18.53 10.73 2.03
CA ASP A 123 -19.40 10.56 0.87
C ASP A 123 -20.57 9.63 1.20
N LEU A 124 -21.80 10.07 0.88
CA LEU A 124 -23.01 9.27 1.10
C LEU A 124 -23.14 8.12 0.10
N ASN A 125 -22.48 8.22 -1.07
CA ASN A 125 -22.49 7.20 -2.11
C ASN A 125 -21.22 6.31 -2.05
N TYR A 126 -20.64 6.14 -0.86
CA TYR A 126 -19.40 5.40 -0.67
C TYR A 126 -19.42 3.98 -1.24
N MET A 127 -20.57 3.31 -1.25
CA MET A 127 -20.70 1.96 -1.82
C MET A 127 -20.53 1.95 -3.34
N ASP A 128 -21.06 2.95 -4.05
CA ASP A 128 -20.89 3.05 -5.50
C ASP A 128 -19.41 3.25 -5.85
N ILE A 129 -18.72 4.08 -5.09
CA ILE A 129 -17.25 4.28 -5.24
C ILE A 129 -16.52 2.95 -5.03
N ILE A 130 -16.86 2.17 -4.01
CA ILE A 130 -16.22 0.86 -3.75
C ILE A 130 -16.48 -0.11 -4.92
N TYR A 131 -17.71 -0.20 -5.41
CA TYR A 131 -18.04 -1.09 -6.53
C TYR A 131 -17.32 -0.71 -7.82
N GLU A 132 -17.19 0.58 -8.12
CA GLU A 132 -16.40 1.04 -9.27
C GLU A 132 -14.94 0.58 -9.20
N GLU A 133 -14.32 0.58 -8.01
CA GLU A 133 -12.94 0.15 -7.85
C GLU A 133 -12.79 -1.39 -7.88
N ILE A 134 -13.81 -2.14 -7.46
CA ILE A 134 -13.87 -3.59 -7.67
C ILE A 134 -13.96 -3.91 -9.17
N ASP A 135 -14.80 -3.20 -9.92
CA ASP A 135 -14.92 -3.41 -11.37
C ASP A 135 -13.65 -2.97 -12.10
N PHE A 136 -12.96 -1.95 -11.62
CA PHE A 136 -11.65 -1.55 -12.11
C PHE A 136 -10.58 -2.67 -11.86
N ALA A 137 -10.59 -3.33 -10.70
CA ALA A 137 -9.73 -4.47 -10.41
C ALA A 137 -9.97 -5.64 -11.37
N LYS A 138 -11.26 -5.96 -11.65
CA LYS A 138 -11.65 -6.99 -12.62
C LYS A 138 -11.15 -6.64 -14.01
N ALA A 139 -11.34 -5.40 -14.45
CA ALA A 139 -10.91 -4.93 -15.77
C ALA A 139 -9.38 -4.99 -15.93
N ARG A 140 -8.62 -4.85 -14.86
CA ARG A 140 -7.16 -4.98 -14.82
C ARG A 140 -6.65 -6.42 -14.69
N GLY A 141 -7.54 -7.38 -14.48
CA GLY A 141 -7.18 -8.79 -14.31
C GLY A 141 -6.44 -9.11 -13.01
N VAL A 142 -6.55 -8.24 -11.99
CA VAL A 142 -5.93 -8.46 -10.67
C VAL A 142 -6.95 -8.84 -9.59
N PHE A 143 -8.24 -8.77 -9.89
CA PHE A 143 -9.29 -9.18 -8.95
C PHE A 143 -9.27 -10.70 -8.76
N ASN A 144 -9.25 -11.14 -7.50
CA ASN A 144 -9.34 -12.55 -7.15
C ASN A 144 -10.77 -12.93 -6.77
N GLU A 145 -11.24 -12.41 -5.65
CA GLU A 145 -12.57 -12.76 -5.11
C GLU A 145 -13.09 -11.68 -4.16
N SER A 146 -14.41 -11.64 -3.98
CA SER A 146 -15.03 -10.93 -2.87
C SER A 146 -14.96 -11.76 -1.61
N MET A 147 -14.40 -11.18 -0.54
CA MET A 147 -14.30 -11.80 0.77
C MET A 147 -15.27 -11.14 1.74
N HIS A 148 -15.56 -11.77 2.87
CA HIS A 148 -16.24 -11.08 3.96
C HIS A 148 -15.34 -9.93 4.45
N TYR A 149 -15.88 -8.71 4.40
CA TYR A 149 -15.25 -7.46 4.87
C TYR A 149 -14.03 -6.97 4.06
N ALA A 150 -13.63 -7.63 2.97
CA ALA A 150 -12.51 -7.26 2.13
C ALA A 150 -12.69 -7.73 0.69
N SER A 151 -11.81 -7.28 -0.20
CA SER A 151 -11.69 -7.76 -1.57
C SER A 151 -10.27 -8.31 -1.81
N GLY A 152 -10.18 -9.47 -2.45
CA GLY A 152 -8.93 -10.14 -2.79
C GLY A 152 -8.36 -9.62 -4.10
N ILE A 153 -7.06 -9.32 -4.08
CA ILE A 153 -6.27 -8.87 -5.23
C ILE A 153 -5.03 -9.74 -5.32
N HIS A 154 -4.70 -10.21 -6.51
CA HIS A 154 -3.52 -11.04 -6.73
C HIS A 154 -2.86 -10.77 -8.10
N GLY A 155 -1.64 -11.22 -8.25
CA GLY A 155 -0.89 -11.13 -9.49
C GLY A 155 0.58 -10.81 -9.27
N ASP A 156 1.27 -10.40 -10.32
CA ASP A 156 2.62 -9.87 -10.17
C ASP A 156 2.61 -8.56 -9.40
N ILE A 157 3.68 -8.31 -8.65
CA ILE A 157 3.83 -7.16 -7.74
C ILE A 157 3.59 -5.81 -8.45
N GLU A 158 4.08 -5.64 -9.68
CA GLU A 158 3.93 -4.39 -10.43
C GLU A 158 2.46 -4.07 -10.76
N PRO A 159 1.66 -4.94 -11.44
CA PRO A 159 0.25 -4.69 -11.67
C PRO A 159 -0.57 -4.58 -10.39
N VAL A 160 -0.23 -5.32 -9.31
CA VAL A 160 -0.92 -5.23 -8.04
C VAL A 160 -0.72 -3.85 -7.40
N PHE A 161 0.51 -3.36 -7.29
CA PHE A 161 0.78 -2.02 -6.73
C PHE A 161 0.25 -0.90 -7.63
N SER A 162 0.36 -1.03 -8.96
CA SER A 162 -0.23 -0.08 -9.90
C SER A 162 -1.77 -0.01 -9.78
N PHE A 163 -2.44 -1.12 -9.46
CA PHE A 163 -3.87 -1.12 -9.16
C PHE A 163 -4.16 -0.34 -7.86
N TYR A 164 -3.43 -0.60 -6.78
CA TYR A 164 -3.66 0.07 -5.49
C TYR A 164 -3.42 1.58 -5.57
N GLU A 165 -2.33 2.01 -6.20
CA GLU A 165 -2.04 3.42 -6.45
C GLU A 165 -3.15 4.10 -7.24
N ALA A 166 -3.51 3.52 -8.40
CA ALA A 166 -4.55 4.07 -9.26
C ALA A 166 -5.91 4.13 -8.55
N THR A 167 -6.29 3.07 -7.82
CA THR A 167 -7.53 3.06 -7.03
C THR A 167 -7.53 4.16 -5.97
N PHE A 168 -6.44 4.30 -5.21
CA PHE A 168 -6.33 5.32 -4.18
C PHE A 168 -6.46 6.74 -4.78
N ASP A 169 -5.77 7.00 -5.90
CA ASP A 169 -5.82 8.30 -6.59
C ASP A 169 -7.19 8.61 -7.21
N ARG A 170 -7.87 7.61 -7.79
CA ARG A 170 -9.23 7.73 -8.32
C ARG A 170 -10.24 8.09 -7.23
N VAL A 171 -10.11 7.46 -6.06
CA VAL A 171 -11.01 7.68 -4.92
C VAL A 171 -10.75 9.04 -4.27
N ARG A 172 -9.49 9.42 -4.07
CA ARG A 172 -9.17 10.75 -3.49
C ARG A 172 -9.54 11.92 -4.42
N ALA A 173 -9.72 11.67 -5.71
CA ALA A 173 -10.28 12.67 -6.63
C ALA A 173 -11.78 12.92 -6.41
N LYS A 174 -12.48 11.98 -5.76
CA LYS A 174 -13.93 12.07 -5.45
C LYS A 174 -14.20 12.53 -4.03
N THR A 175 -13.34 12.17 -3.08
CA THR A 175 -13.51 12.53 -1.66
C THR A 175 -12.21 13.00 -1.04
N SER A 176 -12.30 13.95 -0.11
CA SER A 176 -11.12 14.57 0.53
C SER A 176 -10.44 13.69 1.58
N HIS A 177 -11.12 12.65 2.07
CA HIS A 177 -10.59 11.77 3.09
C HIS A 177 -10.77 10.30 2.67
N VAL A 178 -9.68 9.63 2.39
CA VAL A 178 -9.65 8.23 1.98
C VAL A 178 -8.77 7.43 2.93
N VAL A 179 -9.29 6.29 3.36
CA VAL A 179 -8.53 5.28 4.09
C VAL A 179 -8.63 3.98 3.31
N MET A 180 -7.50 3.32 3.10
CA MET A 180 -7.42 2.00 2.46
C MET A 180 -6.55 1.09 3.32
N THR A 181 -7.15 0.08 3.93
CA THR A 181 -6.39 -0.95 4.63
C THR A 181 -6.00 -2.05 3.66
N VAL A 182 -4.76 -2.52 3.76
CA VAL A 182 -4.22 -3.56 2.89
C VAL A 182 -3.44 -4.59 3.69
N THR A 183 -3.46 -5.84 3.23
CA THR A 183 -2.52 -6.87 3.67
C THR A 183 -1.99 -7.58 2.44
N PHE A 184 -0.67 -7.61 2.31
CA PHE A 184 0.05 -8.35 1.27
C PHE A 184 0.66 -9.60 1.87
N SER A 185 0.67 -10.68 1.10
CA SER A 185 1.32 -11.95 1.44
C SER A 185 2.11 -12.44 0.23
N VAL A 186 3.39 -12.69 0.45
CA VAL A 186 4.33 -13.12 -0.59
C VAL A 186 5.07 -14.36 -0.13
N ASN A 187 5.35 -15.29 -1.04
CA ASN A 187 5.96 -16.59 -0.75
C ASN A 187 5.17 -17.39 0.31
N SER A 188 3.83 -17.28 0.31
CA SER A 188 3.00 -18.02 1.23
C SER A 188 2.97 -19.51 0.86
N PRO A 189 3.22 -20.44 1.80
CA PRO A 189 3.10 -21.88 1.54
C PRO A 189 1.67 -22.30 1.16
N SER A 190 0.66 -21.49 1.53
CA SER A 190 -0.73 -21.75 1.13
C SER A 190 -0.99 -21.50 -0.35
N HIS A 191 -0.09 -20.83 -1.07
CA HIS A 191 -0.23 -20.61 -2.51
C HIS A 191 0.16 -21.86 -3.30
N GLU A 192 1.18 -22.61 -2.86
CA GLU A 192 1.67 -23.81 -3.52
C GLU A 192 0.62 -24.95 -3.55
N GLY A 193 -0.30 -24.98 -2.57
CA GLY A 193 -1.38 -25.97 -2.51
C GLY A 193 -2.61 -25.70 -3.38
N ARG A 194 -2.68 -24.56 -4.08
CA ARG A 194 -3.84 -24.20 -4.93
C ARG A 194 -3.76 -24.73 -6.36
N HIS A 195 -2.64 -25.28 -6.76
CA HIS A 195 -2.47 -25.88 -8.10
C HIS A 195 -3.02 -27.31 -8.21
N ASP A 196 -3.43 -27.94 -7.09
CA ASP A 196 -3.89 -29.33 -7.03
C ASP A 196 -5.37 -29.47 -6.61
N ALA A 197 -6.18 -28.40 -6.66
CA ALA A 197 -7.59 -28.44 -6.28
C ALA A 197 -8.52 -28.12 -7.47
#